data_c9d2451d1eb80176ad1ab71f46f2bc24
#
_entry.id   c9d2451d1eb80176ad1ab71f46f2bc24
#
_cell.length_a   1.000
_cell.length_b   1.000
_cell.length_c   1.000
_cell.angle_alpha   90.00
_cell.angle_beta   90.00
_cell.angle_gamma   90.00
#
_symmetry.space_group_name_H-M   'P 1'
#
loop_
_entity.id
_entity.type
_entity.pdbx_description
1 polymer ?
#
loop_
_entity_poly.entity_id
_entity_poly.type
_entity_poly.pdbx_seq_one_letter_code
_entity_poly.pdbx_strand_id
1 'polypeptide(L)' 'MSSELRSMAEVDRLIHEPARLMIVTILSAAEQADFLYLLRETGLTRGYLSAHLSKLEEAGYIKIE' A
#
# COMPACT_ATOMS: atom_id res chain seq x y z
N MET A 1 12.46 25.23 1.47
CA MET A 1 11.27 24.42 1.29
C MET A 1 10.84 23.83 2.62
N SER A 2 9.57 23.82 2.91
CA SER A 2 9.09 23.35 4.19
C SER A 2 9.17 21.82 4.30
N SER A 3 9.25 21.33 5.54
CA SER A 3 9.28 19.90 5.80
C SER A 3 7.96 19.22 5.39
N GLU A 4 6.87 19.99 5.37
CA GLU A 4 5.57 19.48 4.95
C GLU A 4 5.57 19.09 3.47
N LEU A 5 6.18 19.92 2.61
CA LEU A 5 6.26 19.60 1.19
C LEU A 5 7.16 18.39 0.94
N ARG A 6 8.21 18.26 1.74
CA ARG A 6 9.10 17.11 1.63
C ARG A 6 8.37 15.83 2.03
N SER A 7 7.58 15.89 3.10
CA SER A 7 6.78 14.73 3.54
C SER A 7 5.76 14.32 2.49
N MET A 8 5.11 15.29 1.86
CA MET A 8 4.16 15.00 0.79
C MET A 8 4.83 14.33 -0.40
N ALA A 9 6.05 14.76 -0.76
CA ALA A 9 6.79 14.14 -1.85
C ALA A 9 7.16 12.69 -1.53
N GLU A 10 7.49 12.42 -0.27
CA GLU A 10 7.81 11.06 0.16
C GLU A 10 6.59 10.15 0.14
N VAL A 11 5.44 10.67 0.56
CA VAL A 11 4.17 9.95 0.49
C VAL A 11 3.83 9.60 -0.96
N ASP A 12 3.92 10.58 -1.86
CA ASP A 12 3.66 10.36 -3.27
C ASP A 12 4.56 9.28 -3.85
N ARG A 13 5.83 9.29 -3.44
CA ARG A 13 6.79 8.31 -3.94
C ARG A 13 6.46 6.90 -3.47
N LEU A 14 5.99 6.76 -2.24
CA LEU A 14 5.64 5.46 -1.69
C LEU A 14 4.43 4.84 -2.41
N ILE A 15 3.40 5.62 -2.66
CA ILE A 15 2.18 5.12 -3.31
C ILE A 15 2.21 5.25 -4.83
N HIS A 16 3.30 5.82 -5.38
CA HIS A 16 3.46 5.95 -6.83
C HIS A 16 3.68 4.60 -7.50
N GLU A 17 4.18 3.64 -6.78
CA GLU A 17 4.31 2.27 -7.27
C GLU A 17 2.91 1.73 -7.61
N PRO A 18 2.66 1.31 -8.87
CA PRO A 18 1.31 0.87 -9.26
C PRO A 18 0.71 -0.19 -8.36
N ALA A 19 1.52 -1.15 -7.90
CA ALA A 19 1.04 -2.20 -7.02
C ALA A 19 0.55 -1.65 -5.69
N ARG A 20 1.26 -0.69 -5.12
CA ARG A 20 0.88 -0.09 -3.84
C ARG A 20 -0.36 0.76 -3.98
N LEU A 21 -0.46 1.51 -5.07
CA LEU A 21 -1.65 2.31 -5.34
C LEU A 21 -2.89 1.41 -5.46
N MET A 22 -2.75 0.28 -6.13
CA MET A 22 -3.83 -0.68 -6.28
C MET A 22 -4.29 -1.23 -4.91
N ILE A 23 -3.34 -1.61 -4.07
CA ILE A 23 -3.62 -2.12 -2.73
C ILE A 23 -4.33 -1.06 -1.88
N VAL A 24 -3.82 0.16 -1.87
CA VAL A 24 -4.40 1.26 -1.10
C VAL A 24 -5.81 1.57 -1.57
N THR A 25 -6.04 1.54 -2.88
CA THR A 25 -7.36 1.79 -3.45
C THR A 25 -8.36 0.73 -3.00
N ILE A 26 -7.97 -0.54 -3.04
CA ILE A 26 -8.85 -1.64 -2.61
C ILE A 26 -9.18 -1.50 -1.13
N LEU A 27 -8.17 -1.24 -0.30
CA LEU A 27 -8.37 -1.14 1.15
C LEU A 27 -9.18 0.09 1.53
N SER A 28 -9.06 1.18 0.78
CA SER A 28 -9.86 2.38 1.02
C SER A 28 -11.34 2.11 0.79
N ALA A 29 -11.66 1.28 -0.17
CA ALA A 29 -13.06 0.97 -0.50
C ALA A 29 -13.64 -0.11 0.42
N ALA A 30 -12.82 -1.04 0.92
CA ALA A 30 -13.28 -2.23 1.62
C ALA A 30 -13.09 -2.21 3.14
N GLU A 31 -12.51 -1.14 3.69
CA GLU A 31 -12.14 -1.02 5.11
C GLU A 31 -11.11 -2.06 5.54
N GLN A 32 -11.37 -3.33 5.23
CA GLN A 32 -10.40 -4.40 5.49
C GLN A 32 -10.53 -5.46 4.40
N ALA A 33 -9.45 -6.17 4.16
CA ALA A 33 -9.42 -7.24 3.17
C ALA A 33 -8.37 -8.27 3.60
N ASP A 34 -8.64 -9.55 3.34
CA ASP A 34 -7.67 -10.57 3.65
C ASP A 34 -6.65 -10.73 2.52
N PHE A 35 -5.58 -11.48 2.82
CA PHE A 35 -4.47 -11.66 1.90
C PHE A 35 -4.90 -12.34 0.60
N LEU A 36 -5.76 -13.34 0.68
CA LEU A 36 -6.20 -14.06 -0.51
C LEU A 36 -7.05 -13.18 -1.43
N TYR A 37 -7.87 -12.31 -0.84
CA TYR A 37 -8.64 -11.35 -1.61
C TYR A 37 -7.72 -10.40 -2.36
N LEU A 38 -6.74 -9.83 -1.66
CA LEU A 38 -5.77 -8.90 -2.28
C LEU A 38 -4.97 -9.62 -3.36
N LEU A 39 -4.55 -10.84 -3.10
CA LEU A 39 -3.78 -11.61 -4.07
C LEU A 39 -4.56 -11.80 -5.37
N ARG A 40 -5.83 -12.15 -5.26
CA ARG A 40 -6.69 -12.36 -6.41
C ARG A 40 -6.98 -11.07 -7.16
N GLU A 41 -7.30 -10.01 -6.42
CA GLU A 41 -7.67 -8.73 -7.05
C GLU A 41 -6.48 -8.02 -7.69
N THR A 42 -5.29 -8.15 -7.12
CA THR A 42 -4.10 -7.48 -7.65
C THR A 42 -3.38 -8.30 -8.72
N GLY A 43 -3.53 -9.62 -8.69
CA GLY A 43 -2.79 -10.49 -9.59
C GLY A 43 -1.31 -10.59 -9.30
N LEU A 44 -0.87 -10.11 -8.15
CA LEU A 44 0.54 -10.17 -7.76
C LEU A 44 0.91 -11.55 -7.23
N THR A 45 2.22 -11.84 -7.20
CA THR A 45 2.71 -13.05 -6.53
C THR A 45 2.61 -12.86 -5.01
N ARG A 46 2.60 -13.97 -4.27
CA ARG A 46 2.54 -13.92 -2.80
C ARG A 46 3.70 -13.14 -2.20
N GLY A 47 4.91 -13.38 -2.69
CA GLY A 47 6.09 -12.67 -2.18
C GLY A 47 6.06 -11.19 -2.49
N TYR A 48 5.63 -10.84 -3.69
CA TYR A 48 5.57 -9.45 -4.10
C TYR A 48 4.51 -8.69 -3.31
N LEU A 49 3.34 -9.31 -3.13
CA LEU A 49 2.27 -8.72 -2.33
C LEU A 49 2.71 -8.52 -0.88
N SER A 50 3.33 -9.54 -0.28
CA SER A 50 3.83 -9.44 1.10
C SER A 50 4.83 -8.30 1.26
N ALA A 51 5.74 -8.15 0.30
CA ALA A 51 6.74 -7.08 0.36
C ALA A 51 6.09 -5.69 0.31
N HIS A 52 5.10 -5.51 -0.55
CA HIS A 52 4.38 -4.24 -0.64
C HIS A 52 3.57 -3.95 0.60
N LEU A 53 2.89 -4.96 1.14
CA LEU A 53 2.11 -4.79 2.37
C LEU A 53 2.99 -4.39 3.55
N SER A 54 4.17 -5.00 3.66
CA SER A 54 5.11 -4.66 4.73
C SER A 54 5.55 -3.20 4.65
N LYS A 55 5.85 -2.72 3.45
CA LYS A 55 6.24 -1.32 3.27
C LYS A 55 5.12 -0.35 3.60
N LEU A 56 3.89 -0.70 3.24
CA LEU A 56 2.74 0.14 3.53
C LEU A 56 2.45 0.16 5.03
N GLU A 57 2.63 -0.96 5.71
CA GLU A 57 2.45 -1.03 7.15
C GLU A 57 3.51 -0.20 7.88
N GLU A 58 4.77 -0.32 7.47
CA GLU A 58 5.85 0.48 8.04
C GLU A 58 5.59 1.96 7.92
N ALA A 59 5.01 2.38 6.81
CA ALA A 59 4.71 3.79 6.57
C ALA A 59 3.41 4.26 7.24
N GLY A 60 2.67 3.35 7.87
CA GLY A 60 1.45 3.70 8.58
C GLY A 60 0.19 3.80 7.72
N TYR A 61 0.25 3.34 6.48
CA TYR A 61 -0.92 3.37 5.60
C TYR A 61 -1.91 2.25 5.87
N ILE A 62 -1.42 1.12 6.34
CA ILE A 62 -2.26 -0.05 6.62
C ILE A 62 -1.83 -0.68 7.93
N LYS A 63 -2.71 -1.53 8.45
CA LYS A 63 -2.43 -2.32 9.64
C LYS A 63 -2.65 -3.79 9.30
N ILE A 64 -1.64 -4.61 9.54
CA ILE A 64 -1.72 -6.04 9.31
C ILE A 64 -2.04 -6.73 10.62
N GLU A 65 -3.09 -7.55 10.61
CA GLU A 65 -3.51 -8.31 11.79
C GLU A 65 -3.26 -9.80 11.61
#